data_7161c6f4182efd82e56660a83b2e0ee1
#
_entry.id   7161c6f4182efd82e56660a83b2e0ee1
#
_cell.length_a   1.000
_cell.length_b   1.000
_cell.length_c   1.000
_cell.angle_alpha   90.00
_cell.angle_beta   90.00
_cell.angle_gamma   90.00
#
_symmetry.space_group_name_H-M   'P 1'
#
loop_
_entity.id
_entity.type
_entity.pdbx_description
1 polymer ?
#
loop_
_entity_poly.entity_id
_entity_poly.type
_entity_poly.pdbx_seq_one_letter_code
_entity_poly.pdbx_strand_id
1 'polypeptide(L)'
;MAHNKSYTLGEIAELLSIKLDGDEKCKIHGLGTLKHAKLGQLSFLSNPTYINQLSSTKASAVIVEAKYADIYPGNLLVSKNPYVSFALASALFSTTPKSELGVHDSAHVHERAQLGGNVSIGPNVVIEGDARVGENCIIGAGCFIGEGAILGDNAYLYNNVTLYHGVRIGRDVIIHTGTVIGADGFGFASDSKKSIKIHQLGTVQIGDDVEIGAGTTIDRGTIDDTVIEQGVKIDNQVQIGHNCLVGAHSLICGCTAIAGSVTIGKHCVMGGASGAVGHITIADEVQVSAMSLVSGSIKEPGIYSSGTGHMKTRDWKRNIVRFAQLDSITKRLKELEKKNQTK
;
A
#
# COMPACT_ATOMS: atom_id res chain seq x y z
N MET A 1 25.80 7.67 13.71
CA MET A 1 26.23 6.33 14.17
C MET A 1 24.97 5.51 14.29
N ALA A 2 24.86 4.38 13.56
CA ALA A 2 23.72 3.49 13.68
C ALA A 2 23.67 3.00 15.14
N HIS A 3 22.60 3.30 15.87
CA HIS A 3 22.35 2.72 17.17
C HIS A 3 22.20 1.21 16.95
N ASN A 4 23.22 0.44 17.31
CA ASN A 4 23.17 -1.01 17.31
C ASN A 4 22.18 -1.44 18.42
N LYS A 5 20.88 -1.41 18.09
CA LYS A 5 19.85 -1.98 18.97
C LYS A 5 20.14 -3.46 19.11
N SER A 6 20.28 -3.94 20.31
CA SER A 6 20.49 -5.36 20.63
C SER A 6 19.43 -5.79 21.62
N TYR A 7 18.77 -6.87 21.33
CA TYR A 7 17.79 -7.50 22.21
C TYR A 7 18.23 -8.93 22.52
N THR A 8 17.92 -9.42 23.70
CA THR A 8 17.99 -10.86 23.97
C THR A 8 16.81 -11.57 23.30
N LEU A 9 16.97 -12.83 23.01
CA LEU A 9 15.90 -13.62 22.42
C LEU A 9 14.68 -13.75 23.34
N GLY A 10 14.90 -13.78 24.66
CA GLY A 10 13.86 -13.71 25.69
C GLY A 10 13.04 -12.43 25.58
N GLU A 11 13.69 -11.26 25.50
CA GLU A 11 13.01 -9.96 25.31
C GLU A 11 12.18 -9.94 24.03
N ILE A 12 12.70 -10.48 22.92
CA ILE A 12 11.94 -10.56 21.65
C ILE A 12 10.73 -11.49 21.80
N ALA A 13 10.89 -12.64 22.44
CA ALA A 13 9.80 -13.59 22.67
C ALA A 13 8.67 -12.98 23.50
N GLU A 14 9.01 -12.22 24.55
CA GLU A 14 8.06 -11.48 25.39
C GLU A 14 7.33 -10.40 24.60
N LEU A 15 8.07 -9.51 23.89
CA LEU A 15 7.51 -8.44 23.08
C LEU A 15 6.57 -8.95 21.98
N LEU A 16 6.87 -10.10 21.39
CA LEU A 16 6.03 -10.72 20.35
C LEU A 16 4.96 -11.64 20.92
N SER A 17 4.96 -11.90 22.23
CA SER A 17 4.06 -12.85 22.91
C SER A 17 4.07 -14.23 22.24
N ILE A 18 5.25 -14.78 21.94
CA ILE A 18 5.46 -16.09 21.31
C ILE A 18 6.40 -16.98 22.12
N LYS A 19 6.28 -18.30 21.92
CA LYS A 19 7.07 -19.28 22.67
C LYS A 19 8.53 -19.26 22.19
N LEU A 20 9.45 -19.20 23.14
CA LEU A 20 10.88 -19.42 22.91
C LEU A 20 11.22 -20.89 23.21
N ASP A 21 12.03 -21.49 22.35
CA ASP A 21 12.69 -22.77 22.53
C ASP A 21 14.20 -22.57 22.26
N GLY A 22 15.01 -22.49 23.30
CA GLY A 22 16.45 -22.22 23.22
C GLY A 22 16.98 -21.28 24.30
N ASP A 23 18.09 -20.62 24.00
CA ASP A 23 18.80 -19.72 24.93
C ASP A 23 18.16 -18.33 24.98
N GLU A 24 17.50 -18.01 26.10
CA GLU A 24 16.89 -16.69 26.36
C GLU A 24 17.90 -15.52 26.30
N LYS A 25 19.17 -15.80 26.60
CA LYS A 25 20.26 -14.79 26.65
C LYS A 25 20.91 -14.56 25.29
N CYS A 26 20.57 -15.35 24.28
CA CYS A 26 21.09 -15.19 22.93
C CYS A 26 20.81 -13.76 22.41
N LYS A 27 21.86 -13.04 22.00
CA LYS A 27 21.76 -11.65 21.55
C LYS A 27 21.48 -11.57 20.06
N ILE A 28 20.47 -10.77 19.71
CA ILE A 28 20.06 -10.47 18.35
C ILE A 28 20.29 -8.97 18.07
N HIS A 29 21.02 -8.67 17.00
CA HIS A 29 21.38 -7.31 16.59
C HIS A 29 20.69 -6.87 15.31
N GLY A 30 19.90 -7.75 14.68
CA GLY A 30 19.22 -7.46 13.43
C GLY A 30 18.54 -8.68 12.83
N LEU A 31 18.02 -8.50 11.63
CA LEU A 31 17.27 -9.50 10.89
C LEU A 31 18.05 -9.96 9.65
N GLY A 32 17.81 -11.19 9.21
CA GLY A 32 18.41 -11.73 8.00
C GLY A 32 17.51 -12.77 7.34
N THR A 33 17.63 -12.95 6.02
CA THR A 33 16.94 -14.05 5.34
C THR A 33 17.59 -15.39 5.70
N LEU A 34 16.85 -16.50 5.65
CA LEU A 34 17.41 -17.83 5.94
C LEU A 34 18.73 -18.09 5.19
N LYS A 35 18.81 -17.69 3.94
CA LYS A 35 19.98 -17.90 3.07
C LYS A 35 21.20 -17.06 3.48
N HIS A 36 21.00 -15.83 3.94
CA HIS A 36 22.08 -14.85 4.13
C HIS A 36 22.27 -14.41 5.58
N ALA A 37 21.44 -14.91 6.50
CA ALA A 37 21.57 -14.59 7.91
C ALA A 37 22.94 -15.00 8.47
N LYS A 38 23.42 -14.19 9.41
CA LYS A 38 24.69 -14.36 10.12
C LYS A 38 24.42 -14.55 11.61
N LEU A 39 25.47 -14.92 12.35
CA LEU A 39 25.44 -14.95 13.81
C LEU A 39 24.98 -13.58 14.36
N GLY A 40 24.10 -13.59 15.35
CA GLY A 40 23.47 -12.39 15.91
C GLY A 40 22.25 -11.89 15.13
N GLN A 41 21.78 -12.62 14.12
CA GLN A 41 20.57 -12.26 13.39
C GLN A 41 19.43 -13.24 13.63
N LEU A 42 18.20 -12.70 13.65
CA LEU A 42 16.95 -13.44 13.65
C LEU A 42 16.45 -13.60 12.21
N SER A 43 16.04 -14.81 11.86
CA SER A 43 15.42 -15.13 10.59
C SER A 43 13.98 -15.66 10.77
N PHE A 44 13.31 -16.01 9.69
CA PHE A 44 11.97 -16.59 9.74
C PHE A 44 11.71 -17.54 8.57
N LEU A 45 10.82 -18.52 8.79
CA LEU A 45 10.30 -19.41 7.76
C LEU A 45 8.78 -19.24 7.68
N SER A 46 8.30 -18.54 6.65
CA SER A 46 6.86 -18.41 6.36
C SER A 46 6.43 -19.20 5.13
N ASN A 47 7.33 -19.40 4.17
CA ASN A 47 7.03 -20.12 2.94
C ASN A 47 7.74 -21.48 2.94
N PRO A 48 6.98 -22.59 2.88
CA PRO A 48 7.54 -23.97 2.88
C PRO A 48 8.57 -24.24 1.78
N THR A 49 8.54 -23.51 0.68
CA THR A 49 9.52 -23.64 -0.42
C THR A 49 10.97 -23.44 0.06
N TYR A 50 11.17 -22.69 1.16
CA TYR A 50 12.48 -22.40 1.72
C TYR A 50 12.91 -23.33 2.86
N ILE A 51 12.15 -24.41 3.14
CA ILE A 51 12.42 -25.33 4.26
C ILE A 51 13.84 -25.92 4.21
N ASN A 52 14.36 -26.19 3.02
CA ASN A 52 15.71 -26.72 2.84
C ASN A 52 16.81 -25.75 3.28
N GLN A 53 16.49 -24.45 3.41
CA GLN A 53 17.43 -23.45 3.89
C GLN A 53 17.48 -23.40 5.43
N LEU A 54 16.49 -23.97 6.12
CA LEU A 54 16.40 -23.98 7.58
C LEU A 54 17.56 -24.74 8.22
N SER A 55 17.93 -25.88 7.68
CA SER A 55 19.04 -26.70 8.18
C SER A 55 20.43 -26.10 7.92
N SER A 56 20.55 -25.19 6.97
CA SER A 56 21.83 -24.59 6.55
C SER A 56 22.02 -23.13 6.96
N THR A 57 21.01 -22.49 7.53
CA THR A 57 21.08 -21.09 7.95
C THR A 57 22.10 -20.88 9.06
N LYS A 58 22.76 -19.72 9.04
CA LYS A 58 23.67 -19.27 10.12
C LYS A 58 22.98 -18.25 11.06
N ALA A 59 21.66 -18.13 10.99
CA ALA A 59 20.89 -17.29 11.90
C ALA A 59 21.11 -17.76 13.36
N SER A 60 21.15 -16.84 14.30
CA SER A 60 21.21 -17.20 15.73
C SER A 60 19.88 -17.70 16.28
N ALA A 61 18.77 -17.32 15.63
CA ALA A 61 17.44 -17.81 15.94
C ALA A 61 16.55 -17.73 14.70
N VAL A 62 15.48 -18.55 14.66
CA VAL A 62 14.51 -18.55 13.57
C VAL A 62 13.08 -18.54 14.09
N ILE A 63 12.22 -17.70 13.52
CA ILE A 63 10.77 -17.73 13.77
C ILE A 63 10.15 -18.79 12.84
N VAL A 64 9.47 -19.78 13.41
CA VAL A 64 8.89 -20.90 12.67
C VAL A 64 7.49 -21.26 13.19
N GLU A 65 6.70 -21.97 12.39
CA GLU A 65 5.55 -22.71 12.89
C GLU A 65 5.99 -23.96 13.69
N ALA A 66 5.18 -24.39 14.67
CA ALA A 66 5.49 -25.54 15.52
C ALA A 66 5.85 -26.82 14.74
N LYS A 67 5.21 -27.05 13.59
CA LYS A 67 5.48 -28.23 12.73
C LYS A 67 6.89 -28.31 12.15
N TYR A 68 7.64 -27.20 12.18
CA TYR A 68 9.02 -27.13 11.67
C TYR A 68 10.08 -27.04 12.78
N ALA A 69 9.67 -27.11 14.06
CA ALA A 69 10.56 -26.93 15.17
C ALA A 69 11.68 -28.00 15.22
N ASP A 70 11.38 -29.25 14.90
CA ASP A 70 12.34 -30.34 14.95
C ASP A 70 13.40 -30.33 13.82
N ILE A 71 13.26 -29.42 12.84
CA ILE A 71 14.15 -29.37 11.67
C ILE A 71 15.40 -28.52 11.94
N TYR A 72 15.26 -27.52 12.82
CA TYR A 72 16.35 -26.59 13.14
C TYR A 72 16.88 -26.80 14.56
N PRO A 73 18.17 -27.12 14.71
CA PRO A 73 18.75 -27.47 16.01
C PRO A 73 19.13 -26.24 16.86
N GLY A 74 18.92 -25.03 16.37
CA GLY A 74 19.24 -23.79 17.06
C GLY A 74 18.07 -23.19 17.84
N ASN A 75 18.21 -21.93 18.24
CA ASN A 75 17.16 -21.23 18.96
C ASN A 75 15.94 -20.96 18.08
N LEU A 76 14.74 -21.17 18.59
CA LEU A 76 13.48 -21.02 17.89
C LEU A 76 12.54 -20.06 18.62
N LEU A 77 11.84 -19.25 17.83
CA LEU A 77 10.65 -18.53 18.23
C LEU A 77 9.45 -19.18 17.53
N VAL A 78 8.60 -19.87 18.29
CA VAL A 78 7.48 -20.64 17.74
C VAL A 78 6.25 -19.77 17.66
N SER A 79 5.76 -19.52 16.45
CA SER A 79 4.62 -18.66 16.16
C SER A 79 3.57 -19.38 15.32
N LYS A 80 2.30 -19.02 15.52
CA LYS A 80 1.19 -19.45 14.64
C LYS A 80 1.27 -18.80 13.24
N ASN A 81 1.85 -17.61 13.17
CA ASN A 81 2.07 -16.88 11.92
C ASN A 81 3.47 -16.25 11.92
N PRO A 82 4.50 -16.97 11.44
CA PRO A 82 5.88 -16.48 11.42
C PRO A 82 6.07 -15.19 10.63
N TYR A 83 5.25 -14.94 9.62
CA TYR A 83 5.36 -13.73 8.81
C TYR A 83 4.90 -12.48 9.57
N VAL A 84 3.80 -12.58 10.31
CA VAL A 84 3.33 -11.50 11.19
C VAL A 84 4.35 -11.26 12.32
N SER A 85 4.85 -12.33 12.94
CA SER A 85 5.88 -12.17 13.99
C SER A 85 7.16 -11.54 13.46
N PHE A 86 7.56 -11.86 12.23
CA PHE A 86 8.69 -11.20 11.57
C PHE A 86 8.42 -9.71 11.32
N ALA A 87 7.21 -9.36 10.84
CA ALA A 87 6.83 -7.97 10.65
C ALA A 87 6.91 -7.17 11.96
N LEU A 88 6.39 -7.71 13.06
CA LEU A 88 6.51 -7.09 14.38
C LEU A 88 7.97 -6.99 14.85
N ALA A 89 8.77 -8.04 14.66
CA ALA A 89 10.19 -8.03 14.98
C ALA A 89 10.96 -6.97 14.18
N SER A 90 10.56 -6.71 12.94
CA SER A 90 11.23 -5.72 12.08
C SER A 90 11.17 -4.30 12.65
N ALA A 91 10.09 -3.96 13.33
CA ALA A 91 9.94 -2.67 13.99
C ALA A 91 11.01 -2.43 15.09
N LEU A 92 11.44 -3.49 15.78
CA LEU A 92 12.47 -3.40 16.83
C LEU A 92 13.82 -2.95 16.26
N PHE A 93 14.12 -3.35 15.03
CA PHE A 93 15.39 -3.09 14.35
C PHE A 93 15.29 -1.96 13.31
N SER A 94 14.17 -1.22 13.27
CA SER A 94 14.03 -0.08 12.37
C SER A 94 15.16 0.93 12.58
N THR A 95 15.78 1.34 11.49
CA THR A 95 16.83 2.34 11.41
C THR A 95 16.34 3.70 10.94
N THR A 96 15.02 3.89 10.87
CA THR A 96 14.44 5.19 10.49
C THR A 96 15.01 6.28 11.38
N PRO A 97 15.62 7.33 10.81
CA PRO A 97 16.17 8.44 11.59
C PRO A 97 15.08 9.09 12.46
N LYS A 98 15.44 9.42 13.69
CA LYS A 98 14.54 10.22 14.52
C LYS A 98 14.65 11.68 14.09
N SER A 99 13.52 12.32 13.88
CA SER A 99 13.46 13.76 13.62
C SER A 99 13.64 14.54 14.93
N GLU A 100 14.28 15.70 14.85
CA GLU A 100 14.37 16.63 15.96
C GLU A 100 13.00 17.26 16.22
N LEU A 101 12.64 17.42 17.49
CA LEU A 101 11.39 18.07 17.87
C LEU A 101 11.46 19.58 17.65
N GLY A 102 10.33 20.18 17.33
CA GLY A 102 10.19 21.60 17.12
C GLY A 102 9.98 21.99 15.65
N VAL A 103 10.02 23.27 15.40
CA VAL A 103 9.82 23.86 14.07
C VAL A 103 11.16 24.37 13.56
N HIS A 104 11.60 23.90 12.39
CA HIS A 104 12.85 24.37 11.79
C HIS A 104 12.75 25.84 11.40
N ASP A 105 13.81 26.63 11.57
CA ASP A 105 13.84 28.08 11.34
C ASP A 105 13.41 28.51 9.93
N SER A 106 13.62 27.66 8.94
CA SER A 106 13.20 27.91 7.54
C SER A 106 11.78 27.43 7.22
N ALA A 107 11.04 26.86 8.17
CA ALA A 107 9.65 26.52 7.95
C ALA A 107 8.76 27.77 8.07
N HIS A 108 7.73 27.84 7.24
CA HIS A 108 6.71 28.88 7.32
C HIS A 108 5.42 28.30 7.88
N VAL A 109 5.08 28.70 9.10
CA VAL A 109 3.83 28.30 9.76
C VAL A 109 2.95 29.53 9.89
N HIS A 110 1.78 29.49 9.26
CA HIS A 110 0.82 30.61 9.32
C HIS A 110 0.33 30.83 10.76
N GLU A 111 0.11 32.06 11.16
CA GLU A 111 -0.29 32.43 12.54
C GLU A 111 -1.60 31.78 13.01
N ARG A 112 -2.53 31.49 12.08
CA ARG A 112 -3.79 30.79 12.38
C ARG A 112 -3.66 29.26 12.36
N ALA A 113 -2.51 28.72 11.98
CA ALA A 113 -2.29 27.27 12.03
C ALA A 113 -2.18 26.78 13.49
N GLN A 114 -2.66 25.59 13.75
CA GLN A 114 -2.62 24.96 15.08
C GLN A 114 -1.70 23.76 15.05
N LEU A 115 -0.68 23.75 15.90
CA LEU A 115 0.26 22.64 16.05
C LEU A 115 0.03 21.95 17.40
N GLY A 116 -0.10 20.64 17.38
CA GLY A 116 -0.14 19.80 18.58
C GLY A 116 1.21 19.72 19.30
N GLY A 117 1.24 19.00 20.40
CA GLY A 117 2.47 18.76 21.17
C GLY A 117 3.45 17.83 20.45
N ASN A 118 4.75 17.95 20.76
CA ASN A 118 5.81 17.06 20.29
C ASN A 118 5.93 16.92 18.76
N VAL A 119 5.60 17.95 18.01
CA VAL A 119 5.73 17.94 16.54
C VAL A 119 7.17 18.14 16.11
N SER A 120 7.50 17.60 14.93
CA SER A 120 8.76 17.81 14.22
C SER A 120 8.46 18.36 12.82
N ILE A 121 8.77 19.64 12.60
CA ILE A 121 8.53 20.33 11.32
C ILE A 121 9.87 20.61 10.65
N GLY A 122 10.13 19.94 9.54
CA GLY A 122 11.39 20.02 8.82
C GLY A 122 11.62 21.33 8.06
N PRO A 123 12.79 21.49 7.44
CA PRO A 123 13.13 22.70 6.71
C PRO A 123 12.23 22.91 5.48
N ASN A 124 11.96 24.20 5.19
CA ASN A 124 11.14 24.64 4.06
C ASN A 124 9.73 24.05 4.00
N VAL A 125 9.20 23.59 5.13
CA VAL A 125 7.79 23.21 5.26
C VAL A 125 6.94 24.47 5.24
N VAL A 126 5.80 24.42 4.53
CA VAL A 126 4.80 25.48 4.54
C VAL A 126 3.51 24.90 5.12
N ILE A 127 2.98 25.56 6.16
CA ILE A 127 1.69 25.23 6.78
C ILE A 127 0.81 26.48 6.68
N GLU A 128 -0.25 26.35 5.91
CA GLU A 128 -1.18 27.45 5.59
C GLU A 128 -2.16 27.73 6.75
N GLY A 129 -2.96 28.80 6.61
CA GLY A 129 -3.92 29.24 7.60
C GLY A 129 -4.98 28.19 7.94
N ASP A 130 -5.41 28.17 9.19
CA ASP A 130 -6.45 27.28 9.73
C ASP A 130 -6.13 25.78 9.63
N ALA A 131 -4.94 25.41 9.12
CA ALA A 131 -4.46 24.02 9.14
C ALA A 131 -4.26 23.55 10.59
N ARG A 132 -4.54 22.27 10.84
CA ARG A 132 -4.41 21.64 12.16
C ARG A 132 -3.50 20.43 12.06
N VAL A 133 -2.45 20.42 12.85
CA VAL A 133 -1.48 19.30 12.94
C VAL A 133 -1.61 18.69 14.34
N GLY A 134 -1.90 17.41 14.41
CA GLY A 134 -2.05 16.66 15.66
C GLY A 134 -0.75 16.50 16.44
N GLU A 135 -0.83 15.81 17.57
CA GLU A 135 0.30 15.53 18.44
C GLU A 135 1.27 14.52 17.80
N ASN A 136 2.56 14.63 18.17
CA ASN A 136 3.64 13.71 17.74
C ASN A 136 3.82 13.59 16.21
N CYS A 137 3.30 14.51 15.42
CA CYS A 137 3.45 14.51 13.97
C CYS A 137 4.89 14.81 13.54
N ILE A 138 5.33 14.14 12.49
CA ILE A 138 6.62 14.38 11.83
C ILE A 138 6.33 14.81 10.39
N ILE A 139 6.75 16.02 10.04
CA ILE A 139 6.59 16.58 8.70
C ILE A 139 7.97 16.84 8.11
N GLY A 140 8.32 16.04 7.10
CA GLY A 140 9.62 16.11 6.42
C GLY A 140 9.83 17.40 5.62
N ALA A 141 11.06 17.61 5.17
CA ALA A 141 11.44 18.81 4.45
C ALA A 141 10.60 19.06 3.19
N GLY A 142 10.28 20.35 2.94
CA GLY A 142 9.59 20.77 1.72
C GLY A 142 8.14 20.32 1.57
N CYS A 143 7.50 19.84 2.64
CA CYS A 143 6.08 19.53 2.63
C CYS A 143 5.23 20.79 2.56
N PHE A 144 4.08 20.69 1.91
CA PHE A 144 3.07 21.73 1.86
C PHE A 144 1.75 21.24 2.48
N ILE A 145 1.25 21.95 3.47
CA ILE A 145 -0.01 21.67 4.15
C ILE A 145 -0.96 22.83 3.88
N GLY A 146 -1.95 22.58 3.01
CA GLY A 146 -2.88 23.58 2.51
C GLY A 146 -3.84 24.11 3.57
N GLU A 147 -4.47 25.25 3.27
CA GLU A 147 -5.40 25.96 4.15
C GLU A 147 -6.52 25.02 4.65
N GLY A 148 -6.77 25.03 5.97
CA GLY A 148 -7.80 24.23 6.62
C GLY A 148 -7.58 22.72 6.56
N ALA A 149 -6.41 22.23 6.12
CA ALA A 149 -6.08 20.81 6.15
C ALA A 149 -5.96 20.30 7.59
N ILE A 150 -6.36 19.06 7.83
CA ILE A 150 -6.31 18.44 9.15
C ILE A 150 -5.41 17.20 9.07
N LEU A 151 -4.44 17.11 9.97
CA LEU A 151 -3.53 16.01 10.15
C LEU A 151 -3.71 15.44 11.56
N GLY A 152 -4.15 14.18 11.66
CA GLY A 152 -4.35 13.49 12.94
C GLY A 152 -3.02 13.18 13.63
N ASP A 153 -3.11 12.70 14.88
CA ASP A 153 -1.95 12.42 15.72
C ASP A 153 -1.04 11.33 15.13
N ASN A 154 0.24 11.38 15.44
CA ASN A 154 1.28 10.43 15.04
C ASN A 154 1.45 10.32 13.51
N ALA A 155 0.98 11.26 12.72
CA ALA A 155 1.17 11.22 11.28
C ALA A 155 2.63 11.48 10.91
N TYR A 156 3.13 10.69 9.94
CA TYR A 156 4.48 10.84 9.42
C TYR A 156 4.46 11.14 7.92
N LEU A 157 4.76 12.38 7.57
CA LEU A 157 4.96 12.81 6.19
C LEU A 157 6.44 12.83 5.87
N TYR A 158 6.85 12.04 4.89
CA TYR A 158 8.20 12.13 4.32
C TYR A 158 8.35 13.43 3.52
N ASN A 159 9.54 13.67 2.98
CA ASN A 159 9.85 14.94 2.30
C ASN A 159 8.97 15.17 1.07
N ASN A 160 8.68 16.46 0.77
CA ASN A 160 7.96 16.89 -0.44
C ASN A 160 6.57 16.26 -0.61
N VAL A 161 5.85 16.03 0.46
CA VAL A 161 4.42 15.67 0.42
C VAL A 161 3.59 16.94 0.29
N THR A 162 2.55 16.90 -0.55
CA THR A 162 1.63 18.01 -0.75
C THR A 162 0.22 17.60 -0.34
N LEU A 163 -0.32 18.27 0.66
CA LEU A 163 -1.73 18.21 1.03
C LEU A 163 -2.42 19.50 0.57
N TYR A 164 -3.42 19.35 -0.29
CA TYR A 164 -4.22 20.50 -0.73
C TYR A 164 -5.16 20.99 0.40
N HIS A 165 -5.79 22.13 0.16
CA HIS A 165 -6.72 22.75 1.12
C HIS A 165 -7.86 21.80 1.49
N GLY A 166 -8.23 21.80 2.75
CA GLY A 166 -9.35 21.06 3.32
C GLY A 166 -9.18 19.56 3.41
N VAL A 167 -8.04 18.98 2.99
CA VAL A 167 -7.74 17.54 3.10
C VAL A 167 -7.76 17.11 4.56
N ARG A 168 -8.32 15.93 4.83
CA ARG A 168 -8.41 15.36 6.19
C ARG A 168 -7.68 14.04 6.27
N ILE A 169 -6.68 13.98 7.13
CA ILE A 169 -5.83 12.82 7.38
C ILE A 169 -6.08 12.32 8.82
N GLY A 170 -6.33 11.03 8.97
CA GLY A 170 -6.52 10.36 10.26
C GLY A 170 -5.22 10.22 11.06
N ARG A 171 -5.26 9.39 12.11
CA ARG A 171 -4.14 9.11 13.00
C ARG A 171 -3.26 7.98 12.47
N ASP A 172 -1.99 7.98 12.90
CA ASP A 172 -1.03 6.90 12.59
C ASP A 172 -0.83 6.70 11.08
N VAL A 173 -0.98 7.77 10.29
CA VAL A 173 -0.85 7.73 8.83
C VAL A 173 0.59 7.99 8.41
N ILE A 174 1.08 7.20 7.45
CA ILE A 174 2.40 7.37 6.85
C ILE A 174 2.24 7.76 5.38
N ILE A 175 2.88 8.87 4.96
CA ILE A 175 2.82 9.35 3.57
C ILE A 175 4.24 9.53 3.05
N HIS A 176 4.57 8.79 2.00
CA HIS A 176 5.91 8.81 1.41
C HIS A 176 6.13 9.97 0.44
N THR A 177 7.41 10.20 0.13
CA THR A 177 7.91 11.33 -0.65
C THR A 177 7.19 11.54 -1.98
N GLY A 178 6.88 12.80 -2.30
CA GLY A 178 6.31 13.21 -3.58
C GLY A 178 4.84 12.85 -3.79
N THR A 179 4.17 12.39 -2.74
CA THR A 179 2.72 12.10 -2.78
C THR A 179 1.93 13.40 -2.77
N VAL A 180 0.88 13.47 -3.60
CA VAL A 180 -0.02 14.61 -3.72
C VAL A 180 -1.44 14.17 -3.39
N ILE A 181 -2.07 14.81 -2.42
CA ILE A 181 -3.42 14.49 -1.95
C ILE A 181 -4.31 15.73 -2.09
N GLY A 182 -5.45 15.58 -2.78
CA GLY A 182 -6.47 16.61 -2.90
C GLY A 182 -6.32 17.52 -4.10
N ALA A 183 -5.50 17.15 -5.11
CA ALA A 183 -5.49 17.84 -6.40
C ALA A 183 -6.85 17.70 -7.09
N ASP A 184 -7.19 18.63 -7.99
CA ASP A 184 -8.42 18.57 -8.75
C ASP A 184 -8.52 17.29 -9.58
N GLY A 185 -9.64 16.60 -9.48
CA GLY A 185 -9.96 15.48 -10.37
C GLY A 185 -10.13 15.94 -11.82
N PHE A 186 -10.01 15.01 -12.77
CA PHE A 186 -10.12 15.27 -14.19
C PHE A 186 -11.60 15.34 -14.61
N GLY A 187 -12.22 16.53 -14.45
CA GLY A 187 -13.61 16.80 -14.75
C GLY A 187 -13.78 17.92 -15.78
N PHE A 188 -14.30 17.59 -16.98
CA PHE A 188 -14.56 18.57 -18.05
C PHE A 188 -15.88 18.26 -18.76
N ALA A 189 -16.69 19.30 -19.00
CA ALA A 189 -17.87 19.23 -19.83
C ALA A 189 -17.52 19.71 -21.25
N SER A 190 -18.01 19.01 -22.29
CA SER A 190 -17.83 19.41 -23.68
C SER A 190 -19.04 20.21 -24.20
N ASP A 191 -18.79 21.37 -24.76
CA ASP A 191 -19.80 22.16 -25.47
C ASP A 191 -19.66 22.07 -26.99
N SER A 192 -19.09 21.00 -27.51
CA SER A 192 -18.74 20.73 -28.90
C SER A 192 -17.58 21.54 -29.49
N LYS A 193 -17.16 22.62 -28.86
CA LYS A 193 -16.05 23.48 -29.33
C LYS A 193 -14.85 23.47 -28.37
N LYS A 194 -15.11 23.33 -27.09
CA LYS A 194 -14.08 23.38 -26.03
C LYS A 194 -14.48 22.55 -24.83
N SER A 195 -13.52 22.19 -24.06
CA SER A 195 -13.73 21.55 -22.75
C SER A 195 -13.84 22.64 -21.67
N ILE A 196 -14.92 22.62 -20.92
CA ILE A 196 -15.18 23.54 -19.80
C ILE A 196 -14.86 22.80 -18.51
N LYS A 197 -13.98 23.38 -17.68
CA LYS A 197 -13.59 22.76 -16.40
C LYS A 197 -14.79 22.66 -15.46
N ILE A 198 -14.99 21.50 -14.85
CA ILE A 198 -15.87 21.28 -13.72
C ILE A 198 -15.02 21.47 -12.46
N HIS A 199 -15.37 22.49 -11.64
CA HIS A 199 -14.66 22.74 -10.39
C HIS A 199 -14.89 21.61 -9.40
N GLN A 200 -13.83 21.23 -8.71
CA GLN A 200 -13.82 20.13 -7.76
C GLN A 200 -14.02 20.68 -6.35
N LEU A 201 -15.21 20.54 -5.80
CA LEU A 201 -15.68 21.20 -4.57
C LEU A 201 -15.57 20.29 -3.34
N GLY A 202 -15.50 18.98 -3.55
CA GLY A 202 -15.25 18.00 -2.50
C GLY A 202 -13.81 18.03 -2.02
N THR A 203 -13.49 17.15 -1.10
CA THR A 203 -12.12 17.00 -0.56
C THR A 203 -11.67 15.54 -0.60
N VAL A 204 -10.59 15.23 0.13
CA VAL A 204 -10.12 13.86 0.37
C VAL A 204 -10.16 13.59 1.87
N GLN A 205 -10.70 12.44 2.25
CA GLN A 205 -10.68 11.92 3.60
C GLN A 205 -9.84 10.63 3.65
N ILE A 206 -8.82 10.62 4.49
CA ILE A 206 -7.95 9.46 4.74
C ILE A 206 -8.21 9.00 6.19
N GLY A 207 -8.55 7.73 6.37
CA GLY A 207 -8.76 7.11 7.67
C GLY A 207 -7.49 6.87 8.46
N ASP A 208 -7.63 6.30 9.65
CA ASP A 208 -6.52 5.94 10.54
C ASP A 208 -5.69 4.77 9.99
N ASP A 209 -4.43 4.67 10.38
CA ASP A 209 -3.49 3.58 10.01
C ASP A 209 -3.37 3.34 8.49
N VAL A 210 -3.46 4.39 7.69
CA VAL A 210 -3.24 4.33 6.23
C VAL A 210 -1.77 4.57 5.93
N GLU A 211 -1.22 3.81 4.96
CA GLU A 211 0.12 4.07 4.43
C GLU A 211 0.04 4.33 2.93
N ILE A 212 0.70 5.40 2.45
CA ILE A 212 0.65 5.84 1.06
C ILE A 212 2.06 5.96 0.51
N GLY A 213 2.36 5.16 -0.50
CA GLY A 213 3.65 5.07 -1.16
C GLY A 213 4.04 6.31 -1.95
N ALA A 214 5.32 6.37 -2.31
CA ALA A 214 5.93 7.54 -2.96
C ALA A 214 5.33 7.84 -4.34
N GLY A 215 5.13 9.13 -4.63
CA GLY A 215 4.63 9.59 -5.92
C GLY A 215 3.18 9.18 -6.24
N THR A 216 2.43 8.74 -5.26
CA THR A 216 0.99 8.45 -5.40
C THR A 216 0.19 9.74 -5.46
N THR A 217 -0.89 9.75 -6.25
CA THR A 217 -1.80 10.89 -6.38
C THR A 217 -3.22 10.46 -6.06
N ILE A 218 -3.91 11.26 -5.22
CA ILE A 218 -5.30 11.04 -4.80
C ILE A 218 -6.07 12.32 -5.07
N ASP A 219 -6.96 12.27 -6.06
CA ASP A 219 -7.73 13.43 -6.48
C ASP A 219 -8.90 13.70 -5.52
N ARG A 220 -9.25 14.97 -5.33
CA ARG A 220 -10.43 15.36 -4.58
C ARG A 220 -11.71 15.04 -5.35
N GLY A 221 -12.78 14.90 -4.63
CA GLY A 221 -14.08 14.68 -5.25
C GLY A 221 -14.66 15.93 -5.90
N THR A 222 -15.55 15.71 -6.85
CA THR A 222 -16.22 16.80 -7.58
C THR A 222 -17.22 17.56 -6.68
N ILE A 223 -18.07 16.84 -5.97
CA ILE A 223 -19.03 17.37 -4.96
C ILE A 223 -18.85 16.60 -3.65
N ASP A 224 -19.07 15.28 -3.70
CA ASP A 224 -18.78 14.38 -2.60
C ASP A 224 -17.27 14.11 -2.53
N ASP A 225 -16.77 13.68 -1.37
CA ASP A 225 -15.36 13.48 -1.13
C ASP A 225 -14.84 12.18 -1.79
N THR A 226 -13.53 12.13 -2.03
CA THR A 226 -12.77 10.89 -2.21
C THR A 226 -12.42 10.35 -0.84
N VAL A 227 -12.67 9.06 -0.59
CA VAL A 227 -12.54 8.46 0.75
C VAL A 227 -11.62 7.24 0.69
N ILE A 228 -10.60 7.23 1.54
CA ILE A 228 -9.74 6.08 1.81
C ILE A 228 -10.01 5.66 3.26
N GLU A 229 -10.59 4.49 3.46
CA GLU A 229 -10.94 4.01 4.80
C GLU A 229 -9.69 3.56 5.58
N GLN A 230 -9.89 3.27 6.87
CA GLN A 230 -8.82 2.88 7.79
C GLN A 230 -8.04 1.65 7.34
N GLY A 231 -6.75 1.61 7.67
CA GLY A 231 -5.89 0.44 7.46
C GLY A 231 -5.54 0.13 6.01
N VAL A 232 -5.95 0.97 5.05
CA VAL A 232 -5.61 0.81 3.63
C VAL A 232 -4.11 1.03 3.43
N LYS A 233 -3.48 0.18 2.62
CA LYS A 233 -2.09 0.34 2.22
C LYS A 233 -2.01 0.55 0.71
N ILE A 234 -1.46 1.69 0.31
CA ILE A 234 -1.32 2.12 -1.08
C ILE A 234 0.17 2.16 -1.38
N ASP A 235 0.60 1.46 -2.40
CA ASP A 235 1.99 1.41 -2.84
C ASP A 235 2.36 2.63 -3.71
N ASN A 236 3.56 2.62 -4.27
CA ASN A 236 4.12 3.74 -5.01
C ASN A 236 3.43 3.94 -6.37
N GLN A 237 3.37 5.22 -6.82
CA GLN A 237 2.90 5.61 -8.16
C GLN A 237 1.48 5.15 -8.48
N VAL A 238 0.61 5.09 -7.49
CA VAL A 238 -0.80 4.78 -7.65
C VAL A 238 -1.57 6.06 -8.00
N GLN A 239 -2.54 5.97 -8.94
CA GLN A 239 -3.50 7.04 -9.21
C GLN A 239 -4.86 6.65 -8.68
N ILE A 240 -5.44 7.46 -7.80
CA ILE A 240 -6.84 7.36 -7.35
C ILE A 240 -7.60 8.59 -7.82
N GLY A 241 -8.55 8.36 -8.73
CA GLY A 241 -9.38 9.40 -9.30
C GLY A 241 -10.41 9.96 -8.32
N HIS A 242 -11.05 11.06 -8.73
CA HIS A 242 -12.05 11.77 -7.93
C HIS A 242 -13.25 10.89 -7.51
N ASN A 243 -13.83 11.15 -6.36
CA ASN A 243 -15.03 10.46 -5.84
C ASN A 243 -14.86 8.95 -5.65
N CYS A 244 -13.63 8.44 -5.56
CA CYS A 244 -13.39 7.04 -5.24
C CYS A 244 -13.63 6.75 -3.75
N LEU A 245 -14.09 5.54 -3.45
CA LEU A 245 -14.11 4.97 -2.12
C LEU A 245 -13.22 3.72 -2.11
N VAL A 246 -12.22 3.67 -1.23
CA VAL A 246 -11.40 2.48 -1.00
C VAL A 246 -11.69 1.95 0.40
N GLY A 247 -12.30 0.77 0.47
CA GLY A 247 -12.74 0.11 1.69
C GLY A 247 -11.59 -0.36 2.57
N ALA A 248 -11.86 -0.43 3.87
CA ALA A 248 -10.89 -0.68 4.91
C ALA A 248 -10.01 -1.91 4.67
N HIS A 249 -8.74 -1.80 5.06
CA HIS A 249 -7.73 -2.87 4.99
C HIS A 249 -7.46 -3.41 3.57
N SER A 250 -7.80 -2.65 2.54
CA SER A 250 -7.49 -3.00 1.15
C SER A 250 -6.06 -2.64 0.79
N LEU A 251 -5.47 -3.39 -0.13
CA LEU A 251 -4.10 -3.23 -0.61
C LEU A 251 -4.13 -2.79 -2.08
N ILE A 252 -3.57 -1.64 -2.39
CA ILE A 252 -3.46 -1.11 -3.75
C ILE A 252 -1.99 -1.13 -4.15
N CYS A 253 -1.61 -2.10 -4.96
CA CYS A 253 -0.21 -2.30 -5.33
C CYS A 253 0.28 -1.27 -6.37
N GLY A 254 1.59 -1.17 -6.53
CA GLY A 254 2.26 -0.14 -7.31
C GLY A 254 1.77 0.03 -8.74
N CYS A 255 1.76 1.27 -9.20
CA CYS A 255 1.33 1.66 -10.55
C CYS A 255 -0.13 1.31 -10.88
N THR A 256 -0.97 1.01 -9.91
CA THR A 256 -2.41 0.78 -10.12
C THR A 256 -3.11 2.10 -10.46
N ALA A 257 -4.05 2.07 -11.41
CA ALA A 257 -4.82 3.24 -11.80
C ALA A 257 -6.32 3.00 -11.58
N ILE A 258 -6.93 3.76 -10.67
CA ILE A 258 -8.34 3.73 -10.35
C ILE A 258 -9.01 4.98 -10.93
N ALA A 259 -9.89 4.79 -11.90
CA ALA A 259 -10.63 5.90 -12.50
C ALA A 259 -11.68 6.48 -11.53
N GLY A 260 -12.22 7.66 -11.86
CA GLY A 260 -13.15 8.36 -10.98
C GLY A 260 -14.43 7.57 -10.65
N SER A 261 -14.97 7.79 -9.47
CA SER A 261 -16.23 7.20 -8.97
C SER A 261 -16.23 5.67 -8.86
N VAL A 262 -15.06 5.08 -8.61
CA VAL A 262 -14.94 3.65 -8.31
C VAL A 262 -15.12 3.41 -6.82
N THR A 263 -15.93 2.42 -6.47
CA THR A 263 -16.03 1.89 -5.09
C THR A 263 -15.30 0.56 -5.02
N ILE A 264 -14.26 0.48 -4.21
CA ILE A 264 -13.53 -0.74 -3.85
C ILE A 264 -13.97 -1.16 -2.45
N GLY A 265 -14.40 -2.41 -2.30
CA GLY A 265 -14.80 -2.98 -1.01
C GLY A 265 -13.63 -3.16 -0.04
N LYS A 266 -13.92 -3.76 1.11
CA LYS A 266 -12.95 -4.04 2.17
C LYS A 266 -12.11 -5.26 1.85
N HIS A 267 -10.88 -5.30 2.40
CA HIS A 267 -9.97 -6.44 2.26
C HIS A 267 -9.68 -6.83 0.81
N CYS A 268 -9.79 -5.88 -0.11
CA CYS A 268 -9.47 -6.10 -1.53
C CYS A 268 -7.96 -6.00 -1.78
N VAL A 269 -7.51 -6.65 -2.85
CA VAL A 269 -6.14 -6.52 -3.36
C VAL A 269 -6.20 -6.14 -4.83
N MET A 270 -5.72 -4.94 -5.16
CA MET A 270 -5.50 -4.52 -6.54
C MET A 270 -4.04 -4.77 -6.89
N GLY A 271 -3.79 -5.79 -7.72
CA GLY A 271 -2.42 -6.19 -8.11
C GLY A 271 -1.69 -5.10 -8.91
N GLY A 272 -0.36 -5.12 -8.87
CA GLY A 272 0.45 -4.06 -9.47
C GLY A 272 0.14 -3.80 -10.94
N ALA A 273 0.12 -2.53 -11.34
CA ALA A 273 -0.23 -2.05 -12.67
C ALA A 273 -1.62 -2.55 -13.16
N SER A 274 -2.52 -2.91 -12.24
CA SER A 274 -3.92 -3.15 -12.59
C SER A 274 -4.67 -1.83 -12.76
N GLY A 275 -5.85 -1.90 -13.36
CA GLY A 275 -6.68 -0.71 -13.55
C GLY A 275 -8.17 -1.02 -13.34
N ALA A 276 -8.93 0.00 -12.95
CA ALA A 276 -10.39 -0.06 -12.88
C ALA A 276 -11.01 1.09 -13.68
N VAL A 277 -11.96 0.77 -14.57
CA VAL A 277 -12.71 1.79 -15.29
C VAL A 277 -13.65 2.55 -14.34
N GLY A 278 -14.04 3.77 -14.72
CA GLY A 278 -14.87 4.62 -13.86
C GLY A 278 -16.27 4.07 -13.57
N HIS A 279 -16.86 4.52 -12.45
CA HIS A 279 -18.25 4.26 -12.07
C HIS A 279 -18.59 2.77 -11.84
N ILE A 280 -17.65 1.98 -11.38
CA ILE A 280 -17.88 0.56 -11.05
C ILE A 280 -17.75 0.32 -9.55
N THR A 281 -18.32 -0.81 -9.10
CA THR A 281 -18.19 -1.30 -7.73
C THR A 281 -17.49 -2.65 -7.72
N ILE A 282 -16.50 -2.81 -6.85
CA ILE A 282 -15.77 -4.03 -6.59
C ILE A 282 -16.16 -4.49 -5.18
N ALA A 283 -16.70 -5.70 -5.06
CA ALA A 283 -17.16 -6.26 -3.79
C ALA A 283 -15.99 -6.45 -2.81
N ASP A 284 -16.30 -6.68 -1.53
CA ASP A 284 -15.32 -7.03 -0.50
C ASP A 284 -14.53 -8.29 -0.87
N GLU A 285 -13.31 -8.42 -0.36
CA GLU A 285 -12.44 -9.60 -0.48
C GLU A 285 -12.10 -9.99 -1.94
N VAL A 286 -12.20 -9.07 -2.88
CA VAL A 286 -11.79 -9.29 -4.27
C VAL A 286 -10.28 -9.11 -4.41
N GLN A 287 -9.63 -10.04 -5.12
CA GLN A 287 -8.23 -9.96 -5.50
C GLN A 287 -8.09 -9.83 -7.01
N VAL A 288 -7.57 -8.71 -7.49
CA VAL A 288 -7.30 -8.48 -8.91
C VAL A 288 -5.83 -8.76 -9.19
N SER A 289 -5.56 -9.65 -10.14
CA SER A 289 -4.17 -9.98 -10.53
C SER A 289 -3.45 -8.79 -11.15
N ALA A 290 -2.12 -8.78 -11.05
CA ALA A 290 -1.31 -7.73 -11.67
C ALA A 290 -1.58 -7.58 -13.17
N MET A 291 -1.45 -6.37 -13.71
CA MET A 291 -1.67 -6.01 -15.12
C MET A 291 -3.09 -6.28 -15.63
N SER A 292 -4.07 -6.46 -14.74
CA SER A 292 -5.47 -6.71 -15.12
C SER A 292 -6.26 -5.42 -15.22
N LEU A 293 -7.15 -5.34 -16.21
CA LEU A 293 -8.15 -4.29 -16.33
C LEU A 293 -9.52 -4.80 -15.83
N VAL A 294 -10.05 -4.15 -14.82
CA VAL A 294 -11.43 -4.36 -14.35
C VAL A 294 -12.34 -3.43 -15.16
N SER A 295 -13.03 -4.00 -16.15
CA SER A 295 -13.87 -3.27 -17.11
C SER A 295 -15.36 -3.21 -16.75
N GLY A 296 -15.75 -3.71 -15.58
CA GLY A 296 -17.12 -3.70 -15.07
C GLY A 296 -17.17 -4.10 -13.59
N SER A 297 -18.31 -3.89 -12.95
CA SER A 297 -18.48 -4.19 -11.53
C SER A 297 -18.29 -5.68 -11.22
N ILE A 298 -17.61 -5.96 -10.10
CA ILE A 298 -17.41 -7.30 -9.55
C ILE A 298 -18.30 -7.43 -8.32
N LYS A 299 -19.24 -8.39 -8.32
CA LYS A 299 -20.28 -8.52 -7.30
C LYS A 299 -19.97 -9.55 -6.21
N GLU A 300 -19.00 -10.42 -6.43
CA GLU A 300 -18.69 -11.54 -5.54
C GLU A 300 -17.21 -11.55 -5.18
N PRO A 301 -16.83 -11.95 -3.95
CA PRO A 301 -15.44 -12.20 -3.56
C PRO A 301 -14.78 -13.19 -4.50
N GLY A 302 -13.46 -13.09 -4.65
CA GLY A 302 -12.71 -14.04 -5.47
C GLY A 302 -11.47 -13.42 -6.12
N ILE A 303 -10.77 -14.24 -6.91
CA ILE A 303 -9.57 -13.83 -7.64
C ILE A 303 -9.94 -13.61 -9.11
N TYR A 304 -9.66 -12.42 -9.62
CA TYR A 304 -10.00 -12.00 -10.96
C TYR A 304 -8.75 -11.62 -11.76
N SER A 305 -8.72 -12.02 -13.00
CA SER A 305 -7.59 -11.75 -13.91
C SER A 305 -8.11 -11.35 -15.28
N SER A 306 -7.39 -10.47 -15.96
CA SER A 306 -7.64 -10.13 -17.35
C SER A 306 -6.32 -10.04 -18.12
N GLY A 307 -6.43 -9.90 -19.45
CA GLY A 307 -5.27 -9.89 -20.33
C GLY A 307 -4.82 -11.30 -20.74
N THR A 308 -3.74 -11.37 -21.51
CA THR A 308 -3.17 -12.63 -22.00
C THR A 308 -1.86 -12.90 -21.25
N GLY A 309 -1.65 -14.17 -20.87
CA GLY A 309 -0.36 -14.61 -20.33
C GLY A 309 0.79 -14.36 -21.32
N HIS A 310 2.02 -14.25 -20.81
CA HIS A 310 3.21 -14.10 -21.65
C HIS A 310 3.49 -15.38 -22.45
N MET A 311 3.99 -15.22 -23.66
CA MET A 311 4.44 -16.31 -24.51
C MET A 311 5.55 -15.84 -25.44
N LYS A 312 6.22 -16.75 -26.14
CA LYS A 312 7.23 -16.36 -27.14
C LYS A 312 6.60 -15.42 -28.18
N THR A 313 7.30 -14.35 -28.57
CA THR A 313 6.78 -13.31 -29.48
C THR A 313 6.17 -13.85 -30.76
N ARG A 314 6.75 -14.90 -31.35
CA ARG A 314 6.21 -15.56 -32.54
C ARG A 314 4.80 -16.11 -32.30
N ASP A 315 4.60 -16.78 -31.17
CA ASP A 315 3.33 -17.40 -30.81
C ASP A 315 2.31 -16.34 -30.41
N TRP A 316 2.74 -15.30 -29.70
CA TRP A 316 1.90 -14.16 -29.35
C TRP A 316 1.36 -13.44 -30.59
N LYS A 317 2.22 -13.11 -31.57
CA LYS A 317 1.80 -12.47 -32.82
C LYS A 317 0.78 -13.33 -33.59
N ARG A 318 0.98 -14.66 -33.62
CA ARG A 318 0.04 -15.58 -34.27
C ARG A 318 -1.32 -15.61 -33.55
N ASN A 319 -1.30 -15.61 -32.22
CA ASN A 319 -2.51 -15.69 -31.41
C ASN A 319 -3.31 -14.38 -31.45
N ILE A 320 -2.65 -13.20 -31.50
CA ILE A 320 -3.34 -11.92 -31.62
C ILE A 320 -4.13 -11.81 -32.96
N VAL A 321 -3.58 -12.35 -34.05
CA VAL A 321 -4.30 -12.40 -35.33
C VAL A 321 -5.53 -13.32 -35.24
N ARG A 322 -5.38 -14.46 -34.57
CA ARG A 322 -6.51 -15.40 -34.37
C ARG A 322 -7.57 -14.81 -33.44
N PHE A 323 -7.14 -14.07 -32.41
CA PHE A 323 -8.07 -13.35 -31.51
C PHE A 323 -8.97 -12.38 -32.30
N ALA A 324 -8.39 -11.59 -33.20
CA ALA A 324 -9.16 -10.71 -34.07
C ALA A 324 -10.13 -11.45 -35.02
N GLN A 325 -9.92 -12.73 -35.23
CA GLN A 325 -10.77 -13.57 -36.11
C GLN A 325 -11.84 -14.39 -35.35
N LEU A 326 -11.90 -14.31 -34.00
CA LEU A 326 -12.79 -15.13 -33.17
C LEU A 326 -14.26 -15.05 -33.60
N ASP A 327 -14.78 -13.86 -33.92
CA ASP A 327 -16.17 -13.69 -34.37
C ASP A 327 -16.43 -14.45 -35.69
N SER A 328 -15.50 -14.34 -36.66
CA SER A 328 -15.58 -15.06 -37.93
C SER A 328 -15.52 -16.58 -37.75
N ILE A 329 -14.63 -17.06 -36.87
CA ILE A 329 -14.50 -18.49 -36.54
C ILE A 329 -15.79 -18.99 -35.89
N THR A 330 -16.35 -18.23 -34.95
CA THR A 330 -17.60 -18.59 -34.26
C THR A 330 -18.79 -18.67 -35.23
N LYS A 331 -18.91 -17.73 -36.16
CA LYS A 331 -19.96 -17.77 -37.20
C LYS A 331 -19.85 -19.02 -38.07
N ARG A 332 -18.65 -19.33 -38.55
CA ARG A 332 -18.38 -20.54 -39.36
C ARG A 332 -18.68 -21.83 -38.58
N LEU A 333 -18.34 -21.89 -37.31
CA LEU A 333 -18.64 -23.05 -36.45
C LEU A 333 -20.15 -23.25 -36.31
N LYS A 334 -20.92 -22.20 -36.03
CA LYS A 334 -22.39 -22.26 -35.96
C LYS A 334 -23.03 -22.72 -37.25
N GLU A 335 -22.48 -22.32 -38.42
CA GLU A 335 -22.97 -22.77 -39.73
C GLU A 335 -22.70 -24.28 -39.94
N LEU A 336 -21.53 -24.79 -39.52
CA LEU A 336 -21.20 -26.19 -39.58
C LEU A 336 -22.09 -27.03 -38.67
N GLU A 337 -22.34 -26.59 -37.46
CA GLU A 337 -23.24 -27.25 -36.49
C GLU A 337 -24.66 -27.38 -37.06
N LYS A 338 -25.20 -26.30 -37.64
CA LYS A 338 -26.52 -26.33 -38.31
C LYS A 338 -26.58 -27.36 -39.46
N LYS A 339 -25.52 -27.42 -40.29
CA LYS A 339 -25.45 -28.38 -41.40
C LYS A 339 -25.39 -29.84 -40.92
N ASN A 340 -24.83 -30.08 -39.75
CA ASN A 340 -24.75 -31.45 -39.20
C ASN A 340 -26.03 -31.88 -38.48
N GLN A 341 -26.85 -30.94 -37.98
CA GLN A 341 -28.14 -31.26 -37.37
C GLN A 341 -29.25 -31.49 -38.40
N THR A 342 -29.04 -31.12 -39.67
CA THR A 342 -30.00 -31.31 -40.79
C THR A 342 -29.69 -32.57 -41.61
N LYS A 343 -28.72 -33.39 -41.22
CA LYS A 343 -28.46 -34.74 -41.72
C LYS A 343 -28.88 -35.77 -40.66
#